data_4f072d3b1e4d0e595079736dd82c0a0d
#
_entry.id   4f072d3b1e4d0e595079736dd82c0a0d
#
_cell.length_a   1.000
_cell.length_b   1.000
_cell.length_c   1.000
_cell.angle_alpha   90.00
_cell.angle_beta   90.00
_cell.angle_gamma   90.00
#
_symmetry.space_group_name_H-M   'P 1'
#
loop_
_entity.id
_entity.type
_entity.pdbx_description
1 polymer ?
#
loop_
_entity_poly.entity_id
_entity_poly.type
_entity_poly.pdbx_seq_one_letter_code
_entity_poly.pdbx_strand_id
1 'polypeptide(L)'
;MDQIRREFFKLATIVTLVAPAMLSRGARSAIAPIPAAGAGTVFDVRSFGAVGDGKNIDSPAINRAIEAAGAKGGTVYVPAGTYACYSLRLTSTVALYLDQGATILAADTPRDGTTSGYDPAESNAPWEDFQDFGHNHWHNSLIWGENIHDVAVIGPGLISGRGLARGHDDPDLPIEEAPGVGNKAIALKNCRNVILRDLSMLACGHFAILATGVDNLTIDNLKIDTNRDGINIDCCRNVRVANCSVNSPWDDAICPKSSFALGYARATENVTIANCYVTGGYQVGALLDGSFKPSPSVSEDPDWQRTGRIKCGTESNGGFRNIAITNCIFESCRGLALETVDGGIMEDITVVGVTMRDIRNAPIFLRLGARMRAPAERSIGTLKRVLISNVTCHGPLNEMPSIISGIPGHAVEDIKISDCTFLHKGGGTAEMAALQPAERPDDYPEPARFGPLPAQHFYLRHVRNIEISNVEVASLVADARPSFWLGGVSGADLLNVKLPRGARPGYVLNDVSDFRMRSNRGFNDISIDGAVSHLQI
;
A
#
# COMPACT_ATOMS: atom_id res chain seq x y z
N MET A 1 42.28 -25.60 -20.10
CA MET A 1 40.81 -25.41 -19.92
C MET A 1 39.93 -26.09 -20.97
N ASP A 2 40.48 -26.90 -21.83
CA ASP A 2 39.72 -27.57 -22.89
C ASP A 2 39.43 -29.06 -22.64
N GLN A 3 39.95 -29.64 -21.57
CA GLN A 3 39.73 -31.04 -21.23
C GLN A 3 38.51 -31.31 -20.34
N ILE A 4 38.03 -30.30 -19.61
CA ILE A 4 36.87 -30.45 -18.73
C ILE A 4 35.52 -30.24 -19.47
N ARG A 5 35.55 -29.63 -20.65
CA ARG A 5 34.34 -29.44 -21.49
C ARG A 5 33.96 -30.66 -22.34
N ARG A 6 34.82 -31.67 -22.49
CA ARG A 6 34.56 -32.85 -23.32
C ARG A 6 33.94 -34.04 -22.57
N GLU A 7 33.93 -34.05 -21.26
CA GLU A 7 33.37 -35.17 -20.46
C GLU A 7 31.90 -34.97 -20.08
N PHE A 8 31.34 -33.73 -20.19
CA PHE A 8 29.94 -33.47 -19.86
C PHE A 8 28.92 -33.81 -20.96
N PHE A 9 29.40 -34.11 -22.19
CA PHE A 9 28.53 -34.46 -23.32
C PHE A 9 28.50 -35.94 -23.67
N LYS A 10 29.14 -36.81 -22.88
CA LYS A 10 29.19 -38.27 -23.15
C LYS A 10 28.26 -39.14 -22.30
N LEU A 11 27.38 -38.54 -21.48
CA LEU A 11 26.45 -39.31 -20.62
C LEU A 11 24.96 -39.14 -20.99
N ALA A 12 24.68 -38.74 -22.20
CA ALA A 12 23.31 -38.58 -22.71
C ALA A 12 23.06 -39.40 -23.98
N THR A 13 23.47 -40.67 -23.99
CA THR A 13 22.97 -41.60 -25.01
C THR A 13 23.26 -43.03 -24.54
N ILE A 14 22.25 -43.85 -24.49
CA ILE A 14 22.09 -45.29 -24.31
C ILE A 14 21.29 -45.62 -23.04
N VAL A 15 19.98 -45.64 -23.15
CA VAL A 15 19.10 -46.69 -22.66
C VAL A 15 17.87 -46.72 -23.58
N THR A 16 17.97 -47.48 -24.65
CA THR A 16 16.82 -47.98 -25.38
C THR A 16 16.80 -49.49 -25.28
N LEU A 17 15.61 -50.05 -25.05
CA LEU A 17 15.17 -51.43 -25.21
C LEU A 17 15.57 -52.43 -24.11
N VAL A 18 14.58 -52.82 -23.33
CA VAL A 18 13.90 -54.12 -23.45
C VAL A 18 12.65 -54.11 -22.57
N ALA A 19 11.47 -54.14 -23.16
CA ALA A 19 10.24 -54.46 -22.47
C ALA A 19 10.02 -56.00 -22.56
N PRO A 20 9.65 -56.65 -21.46
CA PRO A 20 8.81 -57.84 -21.54
C PRO A 20 7.35 -57.42 -21.21
N ALA A 21 6.49 -57.75 -22.16
CA ALA A 21 5.05 -57.70 -21.94
C ALA A 21 4.66 -58.66 -20.81
N MET A 22 4.25 -58.11 -19.68
CA MET A 22 3.40 -58.82 -18.73
C MET A 22 2.06 -58.09 -18.67
N LEU A 23 1.08 -58.68 -19.31
CA LEU A 23 -0.34 -58.38 -19.14
C LEU A 23 -0.74 -58.70 -17.70
N SER A 24 -0.60 -57.73 -16.81
CA SER A 24 -1.38 -57.71 -15.57
C SER A 24 -2.70 -56.96 -15.84
N ARG A 25 -3.79 -57.68 -15.76
CA ARG A 25 -5.12 -57.08 -15.64
C ARG A 25 -5.14 -56.24 -14.37
N GLY A 26 -4.65 -55.00 -14.47
CA GLY A 26 -4.87 -53.98 -13.44
C GLY A 26 -6.36 -53.70 -13.36
N ALA A 27 -6.94 -53.95 -12.19
CA ALA A 27 -8.24 -53.48 -11.83
C ALA A 27 -8.30 -51.97 -12.16
N ARG A 28 -9.13 -51.59 -13.12
CA ARG A 28 -9.53 -50.20 -13.30
C ARG A 28 -10.16 -49.78 -11.96
N SER A 29 -9.42 -49.08 -11.14
CA SER A 29 -10.00 -48.30 -10.06
C SER A 29 -11.03 -47.42 -10.76
N ALA A 30 -12.29 -47.69 -10.59
CA ALA A 30 -13.36 -46.85 -11.02
C ALA A 30 -13.11 -45.52 -10.27
N ILE A 31 -12.59 -44.52 -11.01
CA ILE A 31 -12.66 -43.13 -10.54
C ILE A 31 -14.14 -42.96 -10.24
N ALA A 32 -14.48 -42.81 -8.96
CA ALA A 32 -15.82 -42.46 -8.56
C ALA A 32 -16.23 -41.28 -9.45
N PRO A 33 -17.39 -41.29 -10.11
CA PRO A 33 -17.82 -40.18 -10.93
C PRO A 33 -17.74 -38.98 -10.00
N ILE A 34 -16.97 -37.97 -10.42
CA ILE A 34 -17.03 -36.63 -9.81
C ILE A 34 -18.54 -36.38 -9.77
N PRO A 35 -19.17 -36.20 -8.61
CA PRO A 35 -20.59 -35.91 -8.56
C PRO A 35 -20.81 -34.80 -9.57
N ALA A 36 -21.68 -35.01 -10.54
CA ALA A 36 -22.07 -34.01 -11.50
C ALA A 36 -22.32 -32.76 -10.67
N ALA A 37 -21.52 -31.71 -10.90
CA ALA A 37 -21.66 -30.46 -10.18
C ALA A 37 -23.15 -30.19 -10.17
N GLY A 38 -23.78 -30.35 -9.01
CA GLY A 38 -25.22 -30.16 -8.87
C GLY A 38 -25.48 -28.80 -9.48
N ALA A 39 -26.50 -28.66 -10.30
CA ALA A 39 -26.77 -27.48 -11.12
C ALA A 39 -26.36 -26.26 -10.34
N GLY A 40 -25.16 -25.70 -10.69
CA GLY A 40 -24.45 -24.75 -9.87
C GLY A 40 -25.42 -23.65 -9.51
N THR A 41 -25.49 -23.29 -8.26
CA THR A 41 -26.41 -22.31 -7.76
C THR A 41 -25.95 -20.94 -8.25
N VAL A 42 -26.23 -20.64 -9.51
CA VAL A 42 -26.03 -19.34 -10.15
C VAL A 42 -27.34 -18.56 -10.07
N PHE A 43 -27.26 -17.41 -9.47
CA PHE A 43 -28.38 -16.50 -9.23
C PHE A 43 -28.21 -15.28 -10.14
N ASP A 44 -28.80 -15.31 -11.35
CA ASP A 44 -28.79 -14.17 -12.27
C ASP A 44 -29.64 -13.05 -11.68
N VAL A 45 -29.06 -11.87 -11.46
CA VAL A 45 -29.74 -10.72 -10.84
C VAL A 45 -30.96 -10.26 -11.60
N ARG A 46 -31.02 -10.49 -12.92
CA ARG A 46 -32.20 -10.19 -13.77
C ARG A 46 -33.41 -11.06 -13.40
N SER A 47 -33.19 -12.30 -12.99
CA SER A 47 -34.24 -13.18 -12.50
C SER A 47 -34.87 -12.70 -11.18
N PHE A 48 -34.18 -11.78 -10.48
CA PHE A 48 -34.67 -11.13 -9.27
C PHE A 48 -35.22 -9.72 -9.53
N GLY A 49 -35.26 -9.29 -10.79
CA GLY A 49 -35.86 -8.04 -11.21
C GLY A 49 -34.87 -6.89 -11.43
N ALA A 50 -33.57 -7.15 -11.49
CA ALA A 50 -32.61 -6.14 -11.89
C ALA A 50 -32.75 -5.79 -13.38
N VAL A 51 -32.69 -4.50 -13.70
CA VAL A 51 -32.88 -3.97 -15.05
C VAL A 51 -31.56 -3.77 -15.77
N GLY A 52 -30.57 -3.15 -15.11
CA GLY A 52 -29.25 -2.91 -15.67
C GLY A 52 -29.21 -1.81 -16.74
N ASP A 53 -30.06 -0.79 -16.64
CA ASP A 53 -30.18 0.34 -17.58
C ASP A 53 -29.45 1.62 -17.10
N GLY A 54 -28.83 1.60 -15.94
CA GLY A 54 -28.13 2.73 -15.32
C GLY A 54 -29.04 3.82 -14.75
N LYS A 55 -30.35 3.59 -14.69
CA LYS A 55 -31.36 4.57 -14.23
C LYS A 55 -32.19 4.02 -13.07
N ASN A 56 -32.70 2.79 -13.24
CA ASN A 56 -33.46 2.11 -12.20
C ASN A 56 -32.51 1.69 -11.08
N ILE A 57 -32.96 1.82 -9.82
CA ILE A 57 -32.18 1.36 -8.65
C ILE A 57 -32.31 -0.16 -8.56
N ASP A 58 -31.22 -0.86 -8.83
CA ASP A 58 -31.15 -2.31 -8.90
C ASP A 58 -30.71 -2.96 -7.58
N SER A 59 -30.25 -2.19 -6.59
CA SER A 59 -29.77 -2.75 -5.32
C SER A 59 -30.80 -3.65 -4.61
N PRO A 60 -32.13 -3.38 -4.60
CA PRO A 60 -33.08 -4.31 -3.99
C PRO A 60 -33.15 -5.67 -4.69
N ALA A 61 -33.02 -5.70 -6.02
CA ALA A 61 -33.03 -6.94 -6.78
C ALA A 61 -31.74 -7.74 -6.58
N ILE A 62 -30.59 -7.06 -6.61
CA ILE A 62 -29.29 -7.70 -6.40
C ILE A 62 -29.18 -8.22 -4.96
N ASN A 63 -29.65 -7.50 -3.95
CA ASN A 63 -29.67 -7.96 -2.56
C ASN A 63 -30.53 -9.22 -2.39
N ARG A 64 -31.70 -9.32 -3.05
CA ARG A 64 -32.50 -10.57 -3.06
C ARG A 64 -31.72 -11.75 -3.67
N ALA A 65 -30.95 -11.51 -4.73
CA ALA A 65 -30.10 -12.55 -5.31
C ALA A 65 -28.97 -12.96 -4.36
N ILE A 66 -28.36 -12.00 -3.65
CA ILE A 66 -27.31 -12.27 -2.63
C ILE A 66 -27.90 -13.07 -1.47
N GLU A 67 -29.07 -12.70 -0.94
CA GLU A 67 -29.76 -13.43 0.13
C GLU A 67 -30.12 -14.86 -0.29
N ALA A 68 -30.63 -15.05 -1.49
CA ALA A 68 -30.97 -16.37 -2.03
C ALA A 68 -29.71 -17.24 -2.23
N ALA A 69 -28.60 -16.65 -2.66
CA ALA A 69 -27.33 -17.33 -2.78
C ALA A 69 -26.75 -17.69 -1.42
N GLY A 70 -26.82 -16.79 -0.43
CA GLY A 70 -26.33 -17.02 0.93
C GLY A 70 -27.00 -18.19 1.65
N ALA A 71 -28.26 -18.43 1.37
CA ALA A 71 -29.02 -19.55 1.96
C ALA A 71 -28.54 -20.95 1.49
N LYS A 72 -27.83 -21.03 0.35
CA LYS A 72 -27.42 -22.31 -0.27
C LYS A 72 -25.92 -22.39 -0.58
N GLY A 73 -25.23 -21.26 -0.53
CA GLY A 73 -23.96 -21.06 -1.16
C GLY A 73 -24.10 -20.92 -2.70
N GLY A 74 -23.34 -20.02 -3.33
CA GLY A 74 -23.37 -19.91 -4.78
C GLY A 74 -22.87 -18.60 -5.36
N THR A 75 -23.09 -18.43 -6.66
CA THR A 75 -22.65 -17.26 -7.41
C THR A 75 -23.83 -16.38 -7.77
N VAL A 76 -23.77 -15.11 -7.35
CA VAL A 76 -24.63 -14.05 -7.85
C VAL A 76 -24.01 -13.54 -9.15
N TYR A 77 -24.66 -13.78 -10.25
CA TYR A 77 -24.20 -13.43 -11.58
C TYR A 77 -24.81 -12.09 -12.02
N VAL A 78 -23.94 -11.14 -12.32
CA VAL A 78 -24.29 -9.82 -12.83
C VAL A 78 -23.90 -9.76 -14.31
N PRO A 79 -24.82 -9.96 -15.26
CA PRO A 79 -24.53 -9.93 -16.69
C PRO A 79 -24.26 -8.51 -17.19
N ALA A 80 -23.79 -8.38 -18.45
CA ALA A 80 -23.54 -7.08 -19.08
C ALA A 80 -24.72 -6.12 -18.93
N GLY A 81 -24.45 -4.89 -18.46
CA GLY A 81 -25.44 -3.84 -18.16
C GLY A 81 -24.90 -2.86 -17.13
N THR A 82 -25.59 -1.76 -16.91
CA THR A 82 -25.23 -0.76 -15.89
C THR A 82 -26.29 -0.77 -14.79
N TYR A 83 -25.90 -1.23 -13.60
CA TYR A 83 -26.80 -1.42 -12.46
C TYR A 83 -26.56 -0.30 -11.45
N ALA A 84 -27.49 0.67 -11.40
CA ALA A 84 -27.44 1.75 -10.42
C ALA A 84 -27.82 1.21 -9.03
N CYS A 85 -26.90 1.33 -8.09
CA CYS A 85 -27.04 0.71 -6.77
C CYS A 85 -26.72 1.70 -5.65
N TYR A 86 -27.49 1.60 -4.59
CA TYR A 86 -27.10 1.92 -3.24
C TYR A 86 -26.40 0.71 -2.61
N SER A 87 -26.49 0.52 -1.31
CA SER A 87 -25.76 -0.55 -0.62
C SER A 87 -26.14 -1.96 -1.05
N LEU A 88 -25.14 -2.73 -1.44
CA LEU A 88 -25.19 -4.18 -1.67
C LEU A 88 -24.57 -4.87 -0.45
N ARG A 89 -25.35 -5.77 0.17
CA ARG A 89 -25.01 -6.42 1.45
C ARG A 89 -24.53 -7.84 1.19
N LEU A 90 -23.22 -8.07 1.33
CA LEU A 90 -22.65 -9.39 1.15
C LEU A 90 -23.03 -10.33 2.30
N THR A 91 -23.14 -11.62 1.99
CA THR A 91 -23.38 -12.69 2.98
C THR A 91 -22.32 -13.78 2.83
N SER A 92 -22.15 -14.61 3.85
CA SER A 92 -21.19 -15.72 3.79
C SER A 92 -21.49 -16.70 2.66
N THR A 93 -20.45 -17.34 2.13
CA THR A 93 -20.52 -18.39 1.10
C THR A 93 -21.04 -17.92 -0.27
N VAL A 94 -20.89 -16.62 -0.59
CA VAL A 94 -21.36 -16.00 -1.83
C VAL A 94 -20.19 -15.44 -2.64
N ALA A 95 -20.21 -15.73 -3.94
CA ALA A 95 -19.41 -15.01 -4.93
C ALA A 95 -20.30 -14.03 -5.71
N LEU A 96 -20.00 -12.73 -5.64
CA LEU A 96 -20.57 -11.73 -6.54
C LEU A 96 -19.68 -11.67 -7.79
N TYR A 97 -20.19 -12.17 -8.92
CA TYR A 97 -19.45 -12.21 -10.18
C TYR A 97 -19.99 -11.17 -11.15
N LEU A 98 -19.12 -10.23 -11.54
CA LEU A 98 -19.41 -9.19 -12.52
C LEU A 98 -18.87 -9.64 -13.89
N ASP A 99 -19.76 -9.91 -14.83
CA ASP A 99 -19.36 -10.35 -16.17
C ASP A 99 -18.75 -9.22 -17.00
N GLN A 100 -18.15 -9.57 -18.13
CA GLN A 100 -17.65 -8.59 -19.10
C GLN A 100 -18.77 -7.65 -19.54
N GLY A 101 -18.55 -6.34 -19.38
CA GLY A 101 -19.55 -5.30 -19.67
C GLY A 101 -20.59 -5.08 -18.57
N ALA A 102 -20.48 -5.75 -17.43
CA ALA A 102 -21.25 -5.42 -16.25
C ALA A 102 -20.64 -4.22 -15.53
N THR A 103 -21.47 -3.28 -15.10
CA THR A 103 -21.08 -2.14 -14.26
C THR A 103 -22.02 -2.06 -13.06
N ILE A 104 -21.46 -2.16 -11.86
CA ILE A 104 -22.13 -1.70 -10.64
C ILE A 104 -21.84 -0.21 -10.52
N LEU A 105 -22.87 0.61 -10.66
CA LEU A 105 -22.79 2.07 -10.59
C LEU A 105 -23.31 2.56 -9.24
N ALA A 106 -22.47 3.21 -8.48
CA ALA A 106 -22.90 3.92 -7.28
C ALA A 106 -23.92 5.00 -7.66
N ALA A 107 -25.14 4.86 -7.17
CA ALA A 107 -26.20 5.83 -7.41
C ALA A 107 -25.92 7.13 -6.67
N ASP A 108 -26.32 8.25 -7.24
CA ASP A 108 -26.17 9.56 -6.63
C ASP A 108 -26.92 9.61 -5.29
N THR A 109 -26.29 10.15 -4.29
CA THR A 109 -26.91 10.38 -2.99
C THR A 109 -28.06 11.39 -3.12
N PRO A 110 -29.24 11.10 -2.56
CA PRO A 110 -30.34 12.08 -2.51
C PRO A 110 -29.90 13.36 -1.78
N ARG A 111 -30.15 14.51 -2.42
CA ARG A 111 -29.78 15.84 -1.86
C ARG A 111 -30.93 16.51 -1.10
N ASP A 112 -32.06 15.84 -0.99
CA ASP A 112 -33.30 16.38 -0.40
C ASP A 112 -33.44 16.14 1.11
N GLY A 113 -32.36 15.62 1.75
CA GLY A 113 -32.35 15.29 3.18
C GLY A 113 -33.18 14.05 3.54
N THR A 114 -33.60 13.27 2.54
CA THR A 114 -34.27 11.99 2.79
C THR A 114 -33.28 10.96 3.32
N THR A 115 -33.78 9.99 4.09
CA THR A 115 -32.98 8.83 4.55
C THR A 115 -32.92 7.71 3.51
N SER A 116 -33.43 7.94 2.29
CA SER A 116 -33.29 7.04 1.16
C SER A 116 -31.87 7.16 0.60
N GLY A 117 -31.23 6.06 0.30
CA GLY A 117 -29.87 6.05 -0.23
C GLY A 117 -29.08 4.85 0.26
N TYR A 118 -27.81 5.10 0.60
CA TYR A 118 -26.93 4.08 1.18
C TYR A 118 -27.39 3.73 2.60
N ASP A 119 -27.00 2.54 3.03
CA ASP A 119 -27.23 2.11 4.42
C ASP A 119 -26.61 3.12 5.39
N PRO A 120 -27.23 3.34 6.55
CA PRO A 120 -26.67 4.27 7.54
C PRO A 120 -25.32 3.77 8.04
N ALA A 121 -24.41 4.72 8.26
CA ALA A 121 -23.20 4.45 9.00
C ALA A 121 -23.53 3.92 10.40
N GLU A 122 -22.63 3.15 10.98
CA GLU A 122 -22.72 2.73 12.39
C GLU A 122 -22.66 3.97 13.31
N SER A 123 -23.18 3.85 14.51
CA SER A 123 -23.04 4.90 15.51
C SER A 123 -21.59 5.13 15.87
N ASN A 124 -21.21 6.38 16.11
CA ASN A 124 -19.86 6.73 16.52
C ASN A 124 -19.44 5.96 17.77
N ALA A 125 -18.24 5.39 17.71
CA ALA A 125 -17.65 4.66 18.82
C ALA A 125 -16.94 5.60 19.80
N PRO A 126 -16.68 5.21 21.06
CA PRO A 126 -15.92 6.02 22.01
C PRO A 126 -14.49 6.38 21.56
N TRP A 127 -13.97 5.71 20.52
CA TRP A 127 -12.64 5.93 19.93
C TRP A 127 -12.70 6.57 18.54
N GLU A 128 -13.82 7.22 18.20
CA GLU A 128 -14.03 7.84 16.89
C GLU A 128 -12.90 8.80 16.51
N ASP A 129 -12.42 9.61 17.46
CA ASP A 129 -11.40 10.63 17.24
C ASP A 129 -9.97 10.07 17.00
N PHE A 130 -9.76 8.76 17.09
CA PHE A 130 -8.43 8.19 16.82
C PHE A 130 -8.11 8.07 15.33
N GLN A 131 -9.11 8.03 14.48
CA GLN A 131 -8.98 8.01 13.03
C GLN A 131 -10.11 8.79 12.34
N ASP A 132 -10.00 8.99 11.03
CA ASP A 132 -11.02 9.70 10.27
C ASP A 132 -12.34 8.91 10.23
N PHE A 133 -13.48 9.61 10.09
CA PHE A 133 -14.83 9.03 10.04
C PHE A 133 -14.93 7.81 9.11
N GLY A 134 -14.41 7.91 7.90
CA GLY A 134 -14.45 6.82 6.92
C GLY A 134 -13.78 5.52 7.38
N HIS A 135 -12.84 5.56 8.33
CA HIS A 135 -12.20 4.36 8.87
C HIS A 135 -13.01 3.63 9.96
N ASN A 136 -14.00 4.29 10.54
CA ASN A 136 -14.81 3.76 11.64
C ASN A 136 -16.19 3.24 11.19
N HIS A 137 -16.56 3.43 9.93
CA HIS A 137 -17.89 3.13 9.42
C HIS A 137 -17.77 2.30 8.13
N TRP A 138 -18.58 1.25 8.01
CA TRP A 138 -18.50 0.30 6.89
C TRP A 138 -19.82 0.17 6.12
N HIS A 139 -20.98 0.30 6.80
CA HIS A 139 -22.29 0.04 6.19
C HIS A 139 -22.66 1.10 5.14
N ASN A 140 -22.24 2.34 5.32
CA ASN A 140 -22.45 3.44 4.38
C ASN A 140 -21.55 3.31 3.13
N SER A 141 -21.62 2.18 2.46
CA SER A 141 -20.79 1.82 1.31
C SER A 141 -21.60 1.21 0.19
N LEU A 142 -21.04 1.20 -1.03
CA LEU A 142 -21.69 0.60 -2.19
C LEU A 142 -21.80 -0.92 -2.05
N ILE A 143 -20.72 -1.58 -1.62
CA ILE A 143 -20.68 -3.02 -1.34
C ILE A 143 -20.08 -3.18 0.05
N TRP A 144 -20.78 -3.85 0.95
CA TRP A 144 -20.23 -4.08 2.27
C TRP A 144 -20.55 -5.46 2.84
N GLY A 145 -19.74 -5.88 3.81
CA GLY A 145 -19.93 -7.12 4.54
C GLY A 145 -19.28 -7.08 5.92
N GLU A 146 -20.00 -7.54 6.93
CA GLU A 146 -19.51 -7.59 8.30
C GLU A 146 -19.73 -9.00 8.89
N ASN A 147 -18.72 -9.52 9.60
CA ASN A 147 -18.75 -10.84 10.26
C ASN A 147 -19.07 -12.01 9.32
N ILE A 148 -18.67 -11.94 8.04
CA ILE A 148 -18.93 -12.93 7.00
C ILE A 148 -17.66 -13.69 6.60
N HIS A 149 -17.85 -14.80 5.90
CA HIS A 149 -16.73 -15.65 5.49
C HIS A 149 -16.97 -16.34 4.15
N ASP A 150 -15.87 -16.76 3.49
CA ASP A 150 -15.88 -17.46 2.22
C ASP A 150 -16.64 -16.66 1.16
N VAL A 151 -16.16 -15.42 0.94
CA VAL A 151 -16.81 -14.41 0.09
C VAL A 151 -15.88 -14.02 -1.05
N ALA A 152 -16.44 -13.79 -2.22
CA ALA A 152 -15.69 -13.26 -3.35
C ALA A 152 -16.45 -12.12 -4.04
N VAL A 153 -15.72 -11.08 -4.50
CA VAL A 153 -16.19 -10.11 -5.49
C VAL A 153 -15.21 -10.19 -6.65
N ILE A 154 -15.65 -10.73 -7.78
CA ILE A 154 -14.74 -11.16 -8.84
C ILE A 154 -15.33 -10.92 -10.24
N GLY A 155 -14.47 -10.96 -11.25
CA GLY A 155 -14.86 -10.91 -12.65
C GLY A 155 -14.39 -9.64 -13.37
N PRO A 156 -14.47 -9.61 -14.71
CA PRO A 156 -13.89 -8.52 -15.52
C PRO A 156 -14.77 -7.26 -15.59
N GLY A 157 -15.81 -7.15 -14.75
CA GLY A 157 -16.70 -6.00 -14.71
C GLY A 157 -16.11 -4.77 -14.03
N LEU A 158 -16.89 -3.70 -14.04
CA LEU A 158 -16.55 -2.39 -13.48
C LEU A 158 -17.37 -2.10 -12.22
N ILE A 159 -16.71 -1.59 -11.18
CA ILE A 159 -17.35 -0.90 -10.05
C ILE A 159 -17.08 0.60 -10.24
N SER A 160 -18.14 1.39 -10.47
CA SER A 160 -18.06 2.84 -10.62
C SER A 160 -18.64 3.53 -9.40
N GLY A 161 -17.78 4.16 -8.61
CA GLY A 161 -18.14 4.85 -7.37
C GLY A 161 -18.49 6.33 -7.55
N ARG A 162 -18.90 6.78 -8.73
CA ARG A 162 -19.11 8.22 -9.02
C ARG A 162 -20.11 8.93 -8.10
N GLY A 163 -21.10 8.21 -7.58
CA GLY A 163 -22.07 8.75 -6.62
C GLY A 163 -21.62 8.77 -5.16
N LEU A 164 -20.40 8.29 -4.87
CA LEU A 164 -19.86 8.21 -3.51
C LEU A 164 -19.17 9.52 -3.10
N ALA A 165 -19.35 9.91 -1.84
CA ALA A 165 -18.64 11.03 -1.25
C ALA A 165 -17.13 10.76 -1.10
N ARG A 166 -16.33 11.83 -1.18
CA ARG A 166 -14.86 11.80 -1.08
C ARG A 166 -14.32 12.38 0.22
N GLY A 167 -15.18 12.47 1.24
CA GLY A 167 -14.89 13.18 2.46
C GLY A 167 -15.20 14.68 2.32
N HIS A 168 -14.59 15.51 3.18
CA HIS A 168 -14.84 16.94 3.23
C HIS A 168 -14.20 17.76 2.09
N ASP A 169 -13.41 17.14 1.24
CA ASP A 169 -12.52 17.84 0.29
C ASP A 169 -13.21 18.18 -1.05
N ASP A 170 -14.46 17.77 -1.25
CA ASP A 170 -15.20 18.05 -2.48
C ASP A 170 -16.48 18.84 -2.17
N PRO A 171 -16.49 20.17 -2.43
CA PRO A 171 -17.63 21.02 -2.12
C PRO A 171 -18.89 20.70 -2.96
N ASP A 172 -18.74 19.97 -4.06
CA ASP A 172 -19.82 19.59 -4.94
C ASP A 172 -20.53 18.30 -4.51
N LEU A 173 -19.96 17.55 -3.57
CA LEU A 173 -20.51 16.32 -3.03
C LEU A 173 -21.04 16.51 -1.60
N PRO A 174 -22.03 15.71 -1.18
CA PRO A 174 -22.47 15.68 0.21
C PRO A 174 -21.35 15.28 1.15
N ILE A 175 -21.35 15.79 2.37
CA ILE A 175 -20.43 15.34 3.42
C ILE A 175 -20.68 13.87 3.77
N GLU A 176 -19.62 13.14 4.07
CA GLU A 176 -19.68 11.68 4.23
C GLU A 176 -20.49 11.21 5.44
N GLU A 177 -20.69 12.05 6.45
CA GLU A 177 -21.48 11.78 7.66
C GLU A 177 -22.98 11.97 7.44
N ALA A 178 -23.40 12.57 6.33
CA ALA A 178 -24.82 12.87 6.11
C ALA A 178 -25.64 11.58 5.87
N PRO A 179 -26.88 11.52 6.34
CA PRO A 179 -27.74 10.37 6.15
C PRO A 179 -27.93 10.00 4.67
N GLY A 180 -27.84 8.70 4.35
CA GLY A 180 -28.00 8.19 2.99
C GLY A 180 -26.79 8.39 2.08
N VAL A 181 -25.68 8.94 2.58
CA VAL A 181 -24.44 9.13 1.83
C VAL A 181 -23.55 7.90 1.95
N GLY A 182 -23.11 7.38 0.80
CA GLY A 182 -22.08 6.34 0.72
C GLY A 182 -20.71 6.95 0.44
N ASN A 183 -19.66 6.39 1.01
CA ASN A 183 -18.31 6.95 0.83
C ASN A 183 -17.23 5.91 0.49
N LYS A 184 -17.57 4.64 0.30
CA LYS A 184 -16.63 3.57 -0.08
C LYS A 184 -17.20 2.66 -1.15
N ALA A 185 -16.36 2.18 -2.06
CA ALA A 185 -16.83 1.21 -3.04
C ALA A 185 -16.97 -0.20 -2.43
N ILE A 186 -15.96 -0.70 -1.70
CA ILE A 186 -16.04 -1.97 -0.98
C ILE A 186 -15.58 -1.76 0.46
N ALA A 187 -16.40 -2.17 1.43
CA ALA A 187 -16.06 -2.14 2.84
C ALA A 187 -16.32 -3.50 3.52
N LEU A 188 -15.28 -4.03 4.18
CA LEU A 188 -15.34 -5.33 4.85
C LEU A 188 -14.87 -5.20 6.29
N LYS A 189 -15.63 -5.77 7.24
CA LYS A 189 -15.28 -5.76 8.67
C LYS A 189 -15.38 -7.14 9.28
N ASN A 190 -14.33 -7.57 9.99
CA ASN A 190 -14.29 -8.87 10.67
C ASN A 190 -14.65 -10.06 9.77
N CYS A 191 -14.10 -10.07 8.55
CA CYS A 191 -14.36 -11.13 7.58
C CYS A 191 -13.20 -12.13 7.51
N ARG A 192 -13.42 -13.28 6.88
CA ARG A 192 -12.34 -14.24 6.59
C ARG A 192 -12.55 -14.96 5.26
N ASN A 193 -11.43 -15.43 4.67
CA ASN A 193 -11.42 -16.14 3.38
C ASN A 193 -12.09 -15.30 2.28
N VAL A 194 -11.52 -14.11 2.02
CA VAL A 194 -12.07 -13.14 1.07
C VAL A 194 -11.21 -13.08 -0.18
N ILE A 195 -11.85 -13.02 -1.34
CA ILE A 195 -11.20 -12.86 -2.65
C ILE A 195 -11.81 -11.65 -3.37
N LEU A 196 -10.96 -10.66 -3.73
CA LEU A 196 -11.30 -9.55 -4.61
C LEU A 196 -10.38 -9.66 -5.83
N ARG A 197 -10.95 -9.93 -7.03
CA ARG A 197 -10.11 -10.27 -8.16
C ARG A 197 -10.68 -9.88 -9.52
N ASP A 198 -9.79 -9.48 -10.45
CA ASP A 198 -10.04 -9.22 -11.86
C ASP A 198 -10.92 -8.00 -12.17
N LEU A 199 -11.29 -7.20 -11.18
CA LEU A 199 -12.18 -6.05 -11.31
C LEU A 199 -11.46 -4.80 -11.81
N SER A 200 -12.22 -3.94 -12.51
CA SER A 200 -11.90 -2.53 -12.68
C SER A 200 -12.72 -1.68 -11.70
N MET A 201 -12.09 -0.64 -11.11
CA MET A 201 -12.73 0.23 -10.12
C MET A 201 -12.46 1.69 -10.47
N LEU A 202 -13.50 2.53 -10.51
CA LEU A 202 -13.41 3.93 -10.95
C LEU A 202 -14.06 4.89 -9.94
N ALA A 203 -13.33 5.95 -9.55
CA ALA A 203 -13.84 7.07 -8.74
C ALA A 203 -14.56 6.60 -7.46
N CYS A 204 -13.88 5.85 -6.62
CA CYS A 204 -14.46 5.02 -5.56
C CYS A 204 -14.78 5.74 -4.25
N GLY A 205 -14.91 7.06 -4.26
CA GLY A 205 -15.16 7.85 -3.06
C GLY A 205 -13.91 8.02 -2.18
N HIS A 206 -14.06 7.92 -0.89
CA HIS A 206 -12.96 8.03 0.07
C HIS A 206 -12.04 6.79 -0.01
N PHE A 207 -12.61 5.58 -0.12
CA PHE A 207 -11.86 4.33 -0.25
C PHE A 207 -12.39 3.48 -1.40
N ALA A 208 -11.48 2.98 -2.25
CA ALA A 208 -11.89 1.93 -3.18
C ALA A 208 -12.13 0.61 -2.43
N ILE A 209 -11.23 0.25 -1.53
CA ILE A 209 -11.36 -0.93 -0.68
C ILE A 209 -10.93 -0.54 0.74
N LEU A 210 -11.83 -0.73 1.70
CA LEU A 210 -11.52 -0.71 3.13
C LEU A 210 -11.77 -2.11 3.70
N ALA A 211 -10.70 -2.82 4.05
CA ALA A 211 -10.75 -4.11 4.71
C ALA A 211 -10.24 -3.96 6.13
N THR A 212 -11.12 -4.07 7.13
CA THR A 212 -10.78 -3.94 8.56
C THR A 212 -11.01 -5.26 9.29
N GLY A 213 -9.94 -5.80 9.90
CA GLY A 213 -10.04 -7.06 10.64
C GLY A 213 -10.30 -8.29 9.77
N VAL A 214 -9.85 -8.29 8.52
CA VAL A 214 -10.06 -9.40 7.58
C VAL A 214 -8.90 -10.39 7.63
N ASP A 215 -9.21 -11.67 7.76
CA ASP A 215 -8.23 -12.75 7.75
C ASP A 215 -8.29 -13.56 6.44
N ASN A 216 -7.13 -13.98 5.92
CA ASN A 216 -7.00 -14.70 4.66
C ASN A 216 -7.62 -13.91 3.48
N LEU A 217 -7.09 -12.71 3.22
CA LEU A 217 -7.55 -11.80 2.17
C LEU A 217 -6.65 -11.93 0.92
N THR A 218 -7.27 -12.15 -0.23
CA THR A 218 -6.61 -12.10 -1.53
C THR A 218 -7.17 -10.95 -2.36
N ILE A 219 -6.31 -10.04 -2.79
CA ILE A 219 -6.59 -8.93 -3.72
C ILE A 219 -5.66 -9.12 -4.91
N ASP A 220 -6.21 -9.44 -6.09
CA ASP A 220 -5.39 -9.83 -7.23
C ASP A 220 -5.93 -9.25 -8.55
N ASN A 221 -5.03 -8.77 -9.39
CA ASN A 221 -5.31 -8.27 -10.74
C ASN A 221 -6.39 -7.19 -10.80
N LEU A 222 -6.41 -6.25 -9.84
CA LEU A 222 -7.31 -5.11 -9.86
C LEU A 222 -6.72 -3.94 -10.65
N LYS A 223 -7.59 -3.20 -11.35
CA LYS A 223 -7.28 -1.91 -11.96
C LYS A 223 -8.11 -0.84 -11.25
N ILE A 224 -7.48 -0.08 -10.39
CA ILE A 224 -8.14 0.94 -9.56
C ILE A 224 -7.71 2.32 -10.03
N ASP A 225 -8.67 3.15 -10.41
CA ASP A 225 -8.46 4.53 -10.82
C ASP A 225 -9.39 5.42 -10.00
N THR A 226 -8.89 5.89 -8.88
CA THR A 226 -9.69 6.56 -7.85
C THR A 226 -9.09 7.89 -7.45
N ASN A 227 -9.82 8.66 -6.68
CA ASN A 227 -9.34 9.96 -6.19
C ASN A 227 -8.50 9.84 -4.93
N ARG A 228 -9.05 9.19 -3.90
CA ARG A 228 -8.43 9.01 -2.59
C ARG A 228 -7.93 7.58 -2.43
N ASP A 229 -7.88 7.05 -1.22
CA ASP A 229 -7.28 5.75 -0.93
C ASP A 229 -7.71 4.62 -1.89
N GLY A 230 -6.74 3.89 -2.41
CA GLY A 230 -7.00 2.72 -3.24
C GLY A 230 -7.34 1.49 -2.38
N ILE A 231 -6.35 0.81 -1.85
CA ILE A 231 -6.50 -0.43 -1.09
C ILE A 231 -6.04 -0.22 0.34
N ASN A 232 -6.98 -0.16 1.28
CA ASN A 232 -6.68 -0.12 2.71
C ASN A 232 -6.83 -1.50 3.33
N ILE A 233 -5.75 -1.95 3.98
CA ILE A 233 -5.65 -3.23 4.68
C ILE A 233 -5.43 -2.92 6.15
N ASP A 234 -6.52 -2.84 6.91
CA ASP A 234 -6.49 -2.37 8.29
C ASP A 234 -6.72 -3.51 9.29
N CYS A 235 -5.82 -3.69 10.22
CA CYS A 235 -5.92 -4.76 11.24
C CYS A 235 -6.10 -6.17 10.64
N CYS A 236 -5.55 -6.44 9.45
CA CYS A 236 -5.74 -7.68 8.69
C CYS A 236 -4.60 -8.66 8.89
N ARG A 237 -4.87 -9.95 8.66
CA ARG A 237 -3.88 -11.02 8.77
C ARG A 237 -3.91 -11.96 7.57
N ASN A 238 -2.71 -12.40 7.12
CA ASN A 238 -2.55 -13.30 5.98
C ASN A 238 -3.13 -12.70 4.69
N VAL A 239 -2.56 -11.57 4.25
CA VAL A 239 -3.04 -10.81 3.10
C VAL A 239 -2.11 -10.97 1.91
N ARG A 240 -2.69 -11.09 0.73
CA ARG A 240 -1.98 -11.08 -0.56
C ARG A 240 -2.57 -9.99 -1.44
N VAL A 241 -1.76 -8.97 -1.77
CA VAL A 241 -2.08 -7.97 -2.80
C VAL A 241 -1.11 -8.17 -3.95
N ALA A 242 -1.62 -8.53 -5.12
CA ALA A 242 -0.74 -8.83 -6.24
C ALA A 242 -1.30 -8.32 -7.57
N ASN A 243 -0.39 -8.01 -8.51
CA ASN A 243 -0.71 -7.70 -9.91
C ASN A 243 -1.70 -6.54 -10.09
N CYS A 244 -1.79 -5.63 -9.13
CA CYS A 244 -2.71 -4.50 -9.16
C CYS A 244 -2.07 -3.26 -9.78
N SER A 245 -2.88 -2.48 -10.50
CA SER A 245 -2.53 -1.13 -10.96
C SER A 245 -3.44 -0.13 -10.27
N VAL A 246 -2.86 0.83 -9.54
CA VAL A 246 -3.62 1.79 -8.73
C VAL A 246 -3.17 3.22 -9.05
N ASN A 247 -4.09 4.04 -9.55
CA ASN A 247 -3.95 5.48 -9.63
C ASN A 247 -4.77 6.15 -8.53
N SER A 248 -4.09 6.89 -7.66
CA SER A 248 -4.69 7.60 -6.53
C SER A 248 -4.00 8.95 -6.32
N PRO A 249 -4.40 9.99 -7.05
CA PRO A 249 -3.67 11.26 -7.04
C PRO A 249 -3.76 12.02 -5.71
N TRP A 250 -4.78 11.80 -4.88
CA TRP A 250 -5.01 12.60 -3.68
C TRP A 250 -4.78 11.85 -2.37
N ASP A 251 -4.56 10.53 -2.42
CA ASP A 251 -4.23 9.74 -1.24
C ASP A 251 -3.41 8.48 -1.60
N ASP A 252 -3.20 7.57 -0.67
CA ASP A 252 -2.31 6.42 -0.82
C ASP A 252 -2.94 5.34 -1.72
N ALA A 253 -2.13 4.72 -2.59
CA ALA A 253 -2.60 3.69 -3.51
C ALA A 253 -2.83 2.35 -2.80
N ILE A 254 -1.86 1.89 -2.00
CA ILE A 254 -1.97 0.65 -1.22
C ILE A 254 -1.46 0.95 0.19
N CYS A 255 -2.35 0.80 1.17
CA CYS A 255 -2.09 1.27 2.51
C CYS A 255 -2.41 0.21 3.58
N PRO A 256 -1.43 -0.60 4.02
CA PRO A 256 -1.53 -1.30 5.28
C PRO A 256 -1.69 -0.32 6.44
N LYS A 257 -2.75 -0.47 7.21
CA LYS A 257 -3.06 0.30 8.42
C LYS A 257 -3.20 -0.62 9.62
N SER A 258 -3.14 -0.09 10.80
CA SER A 258 -3.37 -0.82 12.03
C SER A 258 -4.05 0.11 13.04
N SER A 259 -5.27 0.51 12.70
CA SER A 259 -6.06 1.50 13.44
C SER A 259 -6.65 0.94 14.74
N PHE A 260 -7.35 1.78 15.47
CA PHE A 260 -8.15 1.36 16.63
C PHE A 260 -9.64 1.16 16.30
N ALA A 261 -10.00 1.11 15.01
CA ALA A 261 -11.38 1.05 14.53
C ALA A 261 -12.15 -0.19 15.03
N LEU A 262 -11.46 -1.28 15.37
CA LEU A 262 -12.07 -2.47 15.98
C LEU A 262 -12.39 -2.31 17.48
N GLY A 263 -11.98 -1.19 18.13
CA GLY A 263 -12.10 -1.00 19.57
C GLY A 263 -10.98 -1.65 20.38
N TYR A 264 -10.00 -2.24 19.71
CA TYR A 264 -8.80 -2.81 20.31
C TYR A 264 -7.64 -2.76 19.32
N ALA A 265 -6.44 -2.72 19.84
CA ALA A 265 -5.23 -2.72 19.02
C ALA A 265 -4.99 -4.11 18.40
N ARG A 266 -4.94 -4.21 17.07
CA ARG A 266 -4.67 -5.44 16.33
C ARG A 266 -3.65 -5.16 15.23
N ALA A 267 -2.58 -5.94 15.18
CA ALA A 267 -1.55 -5.79 14.15
C ALA A 267 -2.08 -6.16 12.76
N THR A 268 -1.59 -5.45 11.75
CA THR A 268 -1.64 -5.91 10.36
C THR A 268 -0.38 -6.74 10.10
N GLU A 269 -0.57 -8.02 9.80
CA GLU A 269 0.54 -8.97 9.77
C GLU A 269 0.44 -10.03 8.67
N ASN A 270 1.60 -10.60 8.29
CA ASN A 270 1.73 -11.61 7.25
C ASN A 270 1.19 -11.12 5.89
N VAL A 271 1.64 -9.93 5.45
CA VAL A 271 1.18 -9.26 4.24
C VAL A 271 2.24 -9.37 3.14
N THR A 272 1.83 -9.72 1.93
CA THR A 272 2.65 -9.51 0.73
C THR A 272 1.98 -8.53 -0.22
N ILE A 273 2.77 -7.55 -0.73
CA ILE A 273 2.38 -6.64 -1.81
C ILE A 273 3.38 -6.88 -2.93
N ALA A 274 2.92 -7.43 -4.06
CA ALA A 274 3.83 -7.89 -5.11
C ALA A 274 3.35 -7.55 -6.52
N ASN A 275 4.29 -7.21 -7.41
CA ASN A 275 4.02 -6.95 -8.83
C ASN A 275 2.97 -5.83 -9.04
N CYS A 276 2.93 -4.84 -8.17
CA CYS A 276 1.96 -3.76 -8.25
C CYS A 276 2.57 -2.51 -8.90
N TYR A 277 1.75 -1.82 -9.68
CA TYR A 277 2.03 -0.48 -10.20
C TYR A 277 1.20 0.54 -9.43
N VAL A 278 1.85 1.55 -8.87
CA VAL A 278 1.20 2.61 -8.10
C VAL A 278 1.59 3.98 -8.63
N THR A 279 0.60 4.88 -8.73
CA THR A 279 0.78 6.23 -9.25
C THR A 279 -0.24 7.20 -8.66
N GLY A 280 0.12 8.48 -8.60
CA GLY A 280 -0.78 9.62 -8.39
C GLY A 280 -0.71 10.59 -9.58
N GLY A 281 -0.09 10.16 -10.68
CA GLY A 281 0.27 11.02 -11.80
C GLY A 281 -0.84 11.33 -12.80
N TYR A 282 -1.97 10.64 -12.76
CA TYR A 282 -3.01 10.74 -13.78
C TYR A 282 -4.33 11.31 -13.26
N GLN A 283 -5.08 11.98 -14.15
CA GLN A 283 -6.47 12.34 -13.88
C GLN A 283 -7.28 11.08 -13.63
N VAL A 284 -8.24 11.16 -12.72
CA VAL A 284 -9.13 10.03 -12.42
C VAL A 284 -9.89 9.59 -13.68
N GLY A 285 -9.79 8.32 -14.00
CA GLY A 285 -10.32 7.68 -15.19
C GLY A 285 -9.30 7.50 -16.32
N ALA A 286 -8.19 8.25 -16.30
CA ALA A 286 -7.22 8.23 -17.39
C ALA A 286 -6.33 6.98 -17.42
N LEU A 287 -6.21 6.27 -16.30
CA LEU A 287 -5.56 4.97 -16.27
C LEU A 287 -6.44 3.91 -16.95
N LEU A 288 -7.74 3.91 -16.66
CA LEU A 288 -8.67 2.91 -17.18
C LEU A 288 -9.05 3.14 -18.63
N ASP A 289 -9.15 4.39 -19.09
CA ASP A 289 -9.47 4.70 -20.48
C ASP A 289 -8.24 4.64 -21.41
N GLY A 290 -7.03 4.44 -20.83
CA GLY A 290 -5.78 4.34 -21.57
C GLY A 290 -5.27 5.65 -22.14
N SER A 291 -5.85 6.79 -21.75
CA SER A 291 -5.39 8.12 -22.21
C SER A 291 -4.16 8.61 -21.46
N PHE A 292 -3.92 8.11 -20.23
CA PHE A 292 -2.81 8.50 -19.35
C PHE A 292 -2.64 10.00 -19.21
N LYS A 293 -3.74 10.75 -19.19
CA LYS A 293 -3.71 12.21 -19.06
C LYS A 293 -3.10 12.59 -17.72
N PRO A 294 -2.03 13.41 -17.69
CA PRO A 294 -1.41 13.82 -16.43
C PRO A 294 -2.40 14.54 -15.53
N SER A 295 -2.37 14.23 -14.24
CA SER A 295 -3.09 15.02 -13.24
C SER A 295 -2.53 16.43 -13.23
N PRO A 296 -3.35 17.50 -13.32
CA PRO A 296 -2.87 18.83 -13.06
C PRO A 296 -2.25 18.84 -11.65
N SER A 297 -1.20 19.64 -11.43
CA SER A 297 -0.72 19.87 -10.07
C SER A 297 -1.84 20.59 -9.34
N VAL A 298 -2.45 19.91 -8.37
CA VAL A 298 -3.74 20.32 -7.79
C VAL A 298 -3.56 21.41 -6.76
N SER A 299 -2.32 21.66 -6.27
CA SER A 299 -2.07 22.62 -5.22
C SER A 299 -0.60 23.04 -5.22
N GLU A 300 -0.36 24.29 -4.84
CA GLU A 300 0.98 24.76 -4.44
C GLU A 300 1.39 24.17 -3.09
N ASP A 301 0.45 23.58 -2.34
CA ASP A 301 0.73 22.91 -1.07
C ASP A 301 1.41 21.54 -1.33
N PRO A 302 2.67 21.39 -0.89
CA PRO A 302 3.42 20.15 -1.06
C PRO A 302 2.74 18.93 -0.41
N ASP A 303 1.92 19.13 0.60
CA ASP A 303 1.24 18.06 1.34
C ASP A 303 0.08 17.43 0.56
N TRP A 304 -0.43 18.08 -0.49
CA TRP A 304 -1.59 17.63 -1.27
C TRP A 304 -1.28 17.25 -2.71
N GLN A 305 -0.02 16.99 -3.05
CA GLN A 305 0.37 16.68 -4.43
C GLN A 305 0.64 15.20 -4.64
N ARG A 306 -0.10 14.58 -5.59
CA ARG A 306 0.21 13.28 -6.22
C ARG A 306 0.68 12.22 -5.22
N THR A 307 -0.19 11.78 -4.34
CA THR A 307 0.16 10.84 -3.28
C THR A 307 0.44 9.45 -3.84
N GLY A 308 -0.52 8.67 -4.21
CA GLY A 308 -0.48 7.44 -4.98
C GLY A 308 0.62 6.43 -4.63
N ARG A 309 1.04 6.32 -3.36
CA ARG A 309 2.17 5.49 -2.93
C ARG A 309 1.74 4.19 -2.23
N ILE A 310 2.70 3.35 -1.89
CA ILE A 310 2.53 2.29 -0.89
C ILE A 310 3.00 2.84 0.45
N LYS A 311 2.14 2.78 1.47
CA LYS A 311 2.43 3.27 2.82
C LYS A 311 1.92 2.31 3.89
N CYS A 312 2.75 1.91 4.84
CA CYS A 312 2.33 1.31 6.10
C CYS A 312 2.15 2.42 7.12
N GLY A 313 0.92 2.66 7.56
CA GLY A 313 0.54 3.79 8.42
C GLY A 313 -0.61 4.60 7.78
N THR A 314 -1.00 5.76 8.28
CA THR A 314 -0.50 6.46 9.47
C THR A 314 -1.01 5.82 10.75
N GLU A 315 -2.28 5.34 10.77
CA GLU A 315 -2.87 4.65 11.91
C GLU A 315 -2.05 3.40 12.22
N SER A 316 -1.49 3.35 13.41
CA SER A 316 -0.48 2.36 13.80
C SER A 316 -0.62 1.85 15.25
N ASN A 317 -1.85 1.77 15.75
CA ASN A 317 -2.13 1.34 17.12
C ASN A 317 -1.71 -0.11 17.41
N GLY A 318 -2.02 -1.04 16.54
CA GLY A 318 -1.68 -2.46 16.69
C GLY A 318 -0.30 -2.84 16.15
N GLY A 319 0.22 -2.02 15.21
CA GLY A 319 1.52 -2.23 14.58
C GLY A 319 1.49 -3.09 13.32
N PHE A 320 2.68 -3.38 12.80
CA PHE A 320 2.89 -4.06 11.52
C PHE A 320 3.96 -5.14 11.67
N ARG A 321 3.70 -6.36 11.18
CA ARG A 321 4.65 -7.47 11.30
C ARG A 321 4.68 -8.35 10.06
N ASN A 322 5.87 -8.85 9.70
CA ASN A 322 6.03 -9.78 8.59
C ASN A 322 5.40 -9.25 7.29
N ILE A 323 5.85 -8.09 6.81
CA ILE A 323 5.38 -7.47 5.58
C ILE A 323 6.46 -7.55 4.51
N ALA A 324 6.13 -8.05 3.33
CA ALA A 324 7.01 -8.06 2.18
C ALA A 324 6.40 -7.24 1.03
N ILE A 325 7.16 -6.25 0.52
CA ILE A 325 6.82 -5.42 -0.64
C ILE A 325 7.85 -5.74 -1.72
N THR A 326 7.41 -6.33 -2.85
CA THR A 326 8.34 -6.82 -3.87
C THR A 326 7.92 -6.52 -5.30
N ASN A 327 8.90 -6.25 -6.17
CA ASN A 327 8.68 -6.06 -7.61
C ASN A 327 7.61 -5.02 -7.94
N CYS A 328 7.59 -3.89 -7.22
CA CYS A 328 6.61 -2.83 -7.41
C CYS A 328 7.20 -1.64 -8.17
N ILE A 329 6.34 -0.94 -8.90
CA ILE A 329 6.67 0.29 -9.62
C ILE A 329 5.91 1.45 -8.99
N PHE A 330 6.64 2.52 -8.65
CA PHE A 330 6.11 3.81 -8.19
C PHE A 330 6.38 4.84 -9.28
N GLU A 331 5.36 5.49 -9.78
CA GLU A 331 5.52 6.50 -10.83
C GLU A 331 4.73 7.77 -10.53
N SER A 332 5.39 8.93 -10.61
CA SER A 332 4.75 10.24 -10.43
C SER A 332 3.91 10.33 -9.13
N CYS A 333 4.45 9.81 -8.04
CA CYS A 333 3.79 9.74 -6.74
C CYS A 333 4.77 10.07 -5.62
N ARG A 334 4.36 9.93 -4.37
CA ARG A 334 5.27 9.98 -3.21
C ARG A 334 6.04 8.67 -3.09
N GLY A 335 7.16 8.69 -2.35
CA GLY A 335 7.98 7.50 -2.09
C GLY A 335 7.35 6.53 -1.09
N LEU A 336 8.03 5.42 -0.87
CA LEU A 336 7.66 4.42 0.12
C LEU A 336 7.67 5.02 1.53
N ALA A 337 6.58 4.80 2.30
CA ALA A 337 6.50 5.22 3.69
C ALA A 337 6.22 4.05 4.63
N LEU A 338 7.01 3.95 5.71
CA LEU A 338 6.85 3.01 6.82
C LEU A 338 6.79 3.82 8.12
N GLU A 339 5.60 3.91 8.69
CA GLU A 339 5.29 4.85 9.78
C GLU A 339 4.67 4.12 10.96
N THR A 340 5.15 4.38 12.17
CA THR A 340 4.49 3.98 13.41
C THR A 340 4.54 5.14 14.40
N VAL A 341 3.38 5.68 14.73
CA VAL A 341 3.25 6.95 15.49
C VAL A 341 2.18 6.89 16.59
N ASP A 342 1.41 5.79 16.69
CA ASP A 342 0.31 5.64 17.64
C ASP A 342 0.52 4.46 18.61
N GLY A 343 1.79 4.14 18.90
CA GLY A 343 2.16 3.15 19.91
C GLY A 343 2.30 1.71 19.42
N GLY A 344 2.13 1.43 18.13
CA GLY A 344 2.30 0.09 17.56
C GLY A 344 3.77 -0.29 17.33
N ILE A 345 4.01 -1.59 17.22
CA ILE A 345 5.32 -2.17 16.88
C ILE A 345 5.35 -2.42 15.37
N MET A 346 6.33 -1.83 14.68
CA MET A 346 6.64 -2.14 13.28
C MET A 346 7.93 -2.93 13.21
N GLU A 347 7.85 -4.17 12.71
CA GLU A 347 9.00 -5.07 12.69
C GLU A 347 8.92 -6.11 11.57
N ASP A 348 10.08 -6.61 11.13
CA ASP A 348 10.21 -7.67 10.13
C ASP A 348 9.60 -7.25 8.78
N ILE A 349 10.05 -6.09 8.26
CA ILE A 349 9.62 -5.53 6.99
C ILE A 349 10.71 -5.74 5.94
N THR A 350 10.33 -6.29 4.79
CA THR A 350 11.25 -6.48 3.66
C THR A 350 10.72 -5.78 2.41
N VAL A 351 11.57 -4.96 1.77
CA VAL A 351 11.28 -4.26 0.51
C VAL A 351 12.34 -4.60 -0.51
N VAL A 352 11.96 -5.22 -1.63
CA VAL A 352 12.93 -5.73 -2.62
C VAL A 352 12.45 -5.50 -4.06
N GLY A 353 13.35 -5.04 -4.93
CA GLY A 353 13.08 -4.96 -6.36
C GLY A 353 12.06 -3.88 -6.70
N VAL A 354 12.23 -2.67 -6.18
CA VAL A 354 11.32 -1.55 -6.41
C VAL A 354 11.93 -0.56 -7.40
N THR A 355 11.16 -0.19 -8.41
CA THR A 355 11.53 0.88 -9.36
C THR A 355 10.66 2.11 -9.09
N MET A 356 11.32 3.25 -8.91
CA MET A 356 10.69 4.53 -8.63
C MET A 356 11.06 5.56 -9.70
N ARG A 357 10.06 6.31 -10.21
CA ARG A 357 10.25 7.38 -11.19
C ARG A 357 9.43 8.61 -10.80
N ASP A 358 10.04 9.78 -10.92
CA ASP A 358 9.39 11.08 -10.69
C ASP A 358 8.73 11.17 -9.29
N ILE A 359 9.48 10.73 -8.29
CA ILE A 359 9.04 10.77 -6.89
C ILE A 359 9.03 12.22 -6.38
N ARG A 360 7.92 12.61 -5.76
CA ARG A 360 7.65 14.00 -5.35
C ARG A 360 8.23 14.39 -4.01
N ASN A 361 8.46 13.42 -3.13
CA ASN A 361 9.02 13.65 -1.79
C ASN A 361 10.15 12.64 -1.49
N ALA A 362 10.36 12.26 -0.24
CA ALA A 362 11.38 11.30 0.16
C ALA A 362 11.17 9.95 -0.54
N PRO A 363 12.20 9.40 -1.24
CA PRO A 363 12.10 8.06 -1.84
C PRO A 363 11.80 6.96 -0.81
N ILE A 364 12.43 7.05 0.34
CA ILE A 364 12.24 6.15 1.49
C ILE A 364 11.97 7.02 2.71
N PHE A 365 10.87 6.76 3.38
CA PHE A 365 10.48 7.42 4.61
C PHE A 365 10.19 6.40 5.70
N LEU A 366 11.07 6.29 6.70
CA LEU A 366 10.88 5.49 7.91
C LEU A 366 10.70 6.44 9.09
N ARG A 367 9.54 6.38 9.74
CA ARG A 367 9.21 7.29 10.84
C ARG A 367 8.68 6.55 12.06
N LEU A 368 9.41 6.67 13.16
CA LEU A 368 8.90 6.42 14.50
C LEU A 368 8.56 7.76 15.14
N GLY A 369 7.32 7.94 15.58
CA GLY A 369 6.84 9.18 16.19
C GLY A 369 5.94 8.93 17.39
N ALA A 370 5.33 10.00 17.90
CA ALA A 370 4.49 9.99 19.08
C ALA A 370 3.23 10.85 18.89
N ARG A 371 2.55 10.71 17.73
CA ARG A 371 1.25 11.35 17.47
C ARG A 371 0.20 10.89 18.49
N MET A 372 0.25 9.61 18.84
CA MET A 372 -0.51 8.98 19.92
C MET A 372 -2.03 9.20 19.83
N ARG A 373 -2.62 9.09 18.63
CA ARG A 373 -4.06 8.89 18.48
C ARG A 373 -4.42 7.47 18.93
N ALA A 374 -4.47 7.27 20.25
CA ALA A 374 -4.55 5.95 20.90
C ALA A 374 -5.12 6.12 22.32
N PRO A 375 -5.54 5.02 22.98
CA PRO A 375 -5.86 5.03 24.41
C PRO A 375 -4.70 5.60 25.25
N ALA A 376 -5.04 6.34 26.31
CA ALA A 376 -4.08 7.11 27.12
C ALA A 376 -2.96 6.26 27.78
N GLU A 377 -3.20 4.98 28.02
CA GLU A 377 -2.24 4.03 28.59
C GLU A 377 -1.19 3.51 27.58
N ARG A 378 -1.33 3.86 26.32
CA ARG A 378 -0.42 3.43 25.26
C ARG A 378 0.95 4.10 25.39
N SER A 379 2.02 3.34 25.30
CA SER A 379 3.40 3.85 25.18
C SER A 379 3.78 4.06 23.72
N ILE A 380 4.80 4.87 23.48
CA ILE A 380 5.43 5.02 22.17
C ILE A 380 5.85 3.65 21.63
N GLY A 381 5.62 3.42 20.34
CA GLY A 381 5.91 2.17 19.66
C GLY A 381 7.40 1.93 19.38
N THR A 382 7.68 0.96 18.52
CA THR A 382 9.05 0.68 18.03
C THR A 382 9.02 0.44 16.52
N LEU A 383 10.11 0.83 15.82
CA LEU A 383 10.32 0.53 14.42
C LEU A 383 11.70 -0.14 14.29
N LYS A 384 11.72 -1.41 13.86
CA LYS A 384 12.96 -2.18 13.80
C LYS A 384 12.94 -3.32 12.80
N ARG A 385 14.14 -3.80 12.44
CA ARG A 385 14.35 -4.94 11.52
C ARG A 385 13.68 -4.71 10.17
N VAL A 386 14.14 -3.66 9.46
CA VAL A 386 13.70 -3.32 8.11
C VAL A 386 14.85 -3.56 7.13
N LEU A 387 14.59 -4.36 6.10
CA LEU A 387 15.51 -4.59 5.00
C LEU A 387 14.95 -3.98 3.71
N ILE A 388 15.73 -3.13 3.06
CA ILE A 388 15.40 -2.50 1.78
C ILE A 388 16.52 -2.80 0.79
N SER A 389 16.23 -3.44 -0.34
CA SER A 389 17.26 -3.77 -1.31
C SER A 389 16.77 -3.72 -2.76
N ASN A 390 17.73 -3.58 -3.70
CA ASN A 390 17.46 -3.54 -5.13
C ASN A 390 16.40 -2.46 -5.49
N VAL A 391 16.61 -1.24 -4.98
CA VAL A 391 15.75 -0.08 -5.29
C VAL A 391 16.45 0.82 -6.30
N THR A 392 15.73 1.18 -7.36
CA THR A 392 16.15 2.18 -8.33
C THR A 392 15.18 3.36 -8.28
N CYS A 393 15.69 4.55 -7.94
CA CYS A 393 14.89 5.78 -7.89
C CYS A 393 15.48 6.84 -8.81
N HIS A 394 14.75 7.21 -9.87
CA HIS A 394 15.15 8.18 -10.85
C HIS A 394 14.05 9.20 -11.13
N GLY A 395 14.43 10.46 -11.34
CA GLY A 395 13.51 11.49 -11.80
C GLY A 395 13.91 12.89 -11.35
N PRO A 396 13.67 13.90 -12.21
CA PRO A 396 14.07 15.28 -11.94
C PRO A 396 13.27 15.96 -10.82
N LEU A 397 12.19 15.35 -10.34
CA LEU A 397 11.29 15.91 -9.33
C LEU A 397 11.64 15.51 -7.90
N ASN A 398 12.59 14.61 -7.73
CA ASN A 398 12.99 14.13 -6.42
C ASN A 398 13.91 15.15 -5.72
N GLU A 399 13.36 15.96 -4.85
CA GLU A 399 14.06 17.06 -4.16
C GLU A 399 14.45 16.72 -2.72
N MET A 400 13.71 15.81 -2.07
CA MET A 400 13.92 15.46 -0.66
C MET A 400 14.86 14.24 -0.52
N PRO A 401 15.67 14.20 0.55
CA PRO A 401 16.43 12.99 0.88
C PRO A 401 15.52 11.83 1.30
N SER A 402 16.04 10.62 1.26
CA SER A 402 15.48 9.52 2.05
C SER A 402 15.62 9.85 3.53
N ILE A 403 14.55 9.66 4.30
CA ILE A 403 14.46 10.05 5.72
C ILE A 403 14.28 8.80 6.56
N ILE A 404 15.16 8.59 7.54
CA ILE A 404 15.01 7.56 8.58
C ILE A 404 15.09 8.28 9.92
N SER A 405 13.97 8.40 10.60
CA SER A 405 13.89 9.24 11.80
C SER A 405 13.09 8.61 12.92
N GLY A 406 13.77 8.36 14.02
CA GLY A 406 13.17 8.20 15.33
C GLY A 406 12.87 9.55 15.98
N ILE A 407 12.70 9.54 17.31
CA ILE A 407 12.53 10.71 18.16
C ILE A 407 13.45 10.57 19.40
N PRO A 408 13.70 11.64 20.17
CA PRO A 408 14.53 11.56 21.37
C PRO A 408 14.09 10.43 22.30
N GLY A 409 15.03 9.55 22.67
CA GLY A 409 14.79 8.39 23.52
C GLY A 409 14.19 7.15 22.82
N HIS A 410 13.74 7.27 21.56
CA HIS A 410 13.15 6.18 20.77
C HIS A 410 13.76 6.13 19.37
N ALA A 411 14.71 5.24 19.19
CA ALA A 411 15.43 5.08 17.93
C ALA A 411 14.67 4.17 16.96
N VAL A 412 14.88 4.40 15.67
CA VAL A 412 14.63 3.40 14.62
C VAL A 412 15.81 2.44 14.62
N GLU A 413 15.56 1.12 14.60
CA GLU A 413 16.61 0.14 14.90
C GLU A 413 16.76 -0.95 13.82
N ASP A 414 17.98 -1.47 13.68
CA ASP A 414 18.27 -2.64 12.84
C ASP A 414 17.82 -2.45 11.38
N ILE A 415 18.32 -1.42 10.73
CA ILE A 415 17.97 -1.06 9.36
C ILE A 415 19.10 -1.50 8.42
N LYS A 416 18.72 -2.14 7.31
CA LYS A 416 19.65 -2.47 6.24
C LYS A 416 19.12 -1.96 4.89
N ILE A 417 19.96 -1.15 4.18
CA ILE A 417 19.70 -0.66 2.83
C ILE A 417 20.85 -1.10 1.94
N SER A 418 20.57 -1.89 0.89
CA SER A 418 21.62 -2.43 0.03
C SER A 418 21.25 -2.45 -1.45
N ASP A 419 22.28 -2.37 -2.31
CA ASP A 419 22.16 -2.54 -3.75
C ASP A 419 21.15 -1.58 -4.40
N CYS A 420 21.21 -0.29 -4.01
CA CYS A 420 20.27 0.74 -4.43
C CYS A 420 20.93 1.87 -5.21
N THR A 421 20.15 2.50 -6.08
CA THR A 421 20.58 3.69 -6.84
C THR A 421 19.54 4.80 -6.72
N PHE A 422 19.98 6.01 -6.32
CA PHE A 422 19.12 7.18 -6.17
C PHE A 422 19.66 8.36 -6.96
N LEU A 423 18.86 8.89 -7.88
CA LEU A 423 19.13 10.13 -8.60
C LEU A 423 18.20 11.23 -8.08
N HIS A 424 18.76 12.26 -7.48
CA HIS A 424 18.05 13.42 -6.95
C HIS A 424 18.16 14.63 -7.89
N LYS A 425 17.27 15.58 -7.74
CA LYS A 425 17.33 16.85 -8.47
C LYS A 425 18.60 17.63 -8.13
N GLY A 426 18.95 17.72 -6.85
CA GLY A 426 19.99 18.60 -6.35
C GLY A 426 19.50 20.05 -6.21
N GLY A 427 20.42 20.99 -6.08
CA GLY A 427 20.13 22.44 -5.98
C GLY A 427 20.00 22.96 -4.55
N GLY A 428 20.31 22.15 -3.54
CA GLY A 428 20.37 22.63 -2.14
C GLY A 428 21.48 23.64 -1.92
N THR A 429 21.23 24.60 -1.01
CA THR A 429 22.15 25.70 -0.71
C THR A 429 22.97 25.46 0.54
N ALA A 430 23.99 26.31 0.77
CA ALA A 430 24.80 26.25 1.99
C ALA A 430 23.99 26.60 3.26
N GLU A 431 23.00 27.47 3.14
CA GLU A 431 22.06 27.79 4.21
C GLU A 431 21.22 26.57 4.59
N MET A 432 20.76 25.82 3.59
CA MET A 432 20.06 24.55 3.83
C MET A 432 20.97 23.51 4.54
N ALA A 433 22.26 23.44 4.16
CA ALA A 433 23.21 22.55 4.81
C ALA A 433 23.43 22.86 6.30
N ALA A 434 23.22 24.11 6.72
CA ALA A 434 23.39 24.57 8.09
C ALA A 434 22.11 24.44 8.95
N LEU A 435 21.00 23.99 8.38
CA LEU A 435 19.72 23.86 9.09
C LEU A 435 19.80 22.82 10.23
N GLN A 436 19.04 23.09 11.28
CA GLN A 436 18.79 22.18 12.39
C GLN A 436 17.28 21.91 12.47
N PRO A 437 16.80 20.87 11.77
CA PRO A 437 15.37 20.58 11.72
C PRO A 437 14.80 20.28 13.11
N ALA A 438 13.57 20.72 13.37
CA ALA A 438 12.85 20.40 14.61
C ALA A 438 12.55 18.89 14.71
N GLU A 439 12.38 18.38 15.94
CA GLU A 439 12.11 16.94 16.19
C GLU A 439 10.72 16.50 15.74
N ARG A 440 9.70 17.34 15.94
CA ARG A 440 8.30 17.10 15.57
C ARG A 440 7.78 15.71 15.96
N PRO A 441 7.88 15.31 17.23
CA PRO A 441 7.56 13.95 17.65
C PRO A 441 6.09 13.59 17.48
N ASP A 442 5.20 14.57 17.66
CA ASP A 442 3.75 14.46 17.68
C ASP A 442 3.05 14.92 16.38
N ASP A 443 3.83 15.45 15.42
CA ASP A 443 3.29 15.86 14.13
C ASP A 443 2.77 14.66 13.31
N TYR A 444 1.87 14.95 12.36
CA TYR A 444 1.51 14.01 11.31
C TYR A 444 2.77 13.57 10.53
N PRO A 445 3.01 12.26 10.36
CA PRO A 445 4.27 11.75 9.79
C PRO A 445 4.29 11.87 8.26
N GLU A 446 4.62 13.03 7.76
CA GLU A 446 4.81 13.28 6.33
C GLU A 446 6.17 13.95 6.10
N PRO A 447 6.96 13.52 5.08
CA PRO A 447 8.25 14.14 4.77
C PRO A 447 8.21 15.66 4.69
N ALA A 448 7.18 16.25 4.08
CA ALA A 448 7.04 17.70 3.93
C ALA A 448 6.98 18.45 5.28
N ARG A 449 6.55 17.80 6.36
CA ARG A 449 6.51 18.40 7.72
C ARG A 449 7.90 18.69 8.28
N PHE A 450 8.93 18.02 7.78
CA PHE A 450 10.31 18.32 8.17
C PHE A 450 10.81 19.65 7.58
N GLY A 451 10.16 20.15 6.51
CA GLY A 451 10.64 21.30 5.76
C GLY A 451 11.97 21.01 5.03
N PRO A 452 12.74 22.04 4.68
CA PRO A 452 14.05 21.87 4.08
C PRO A 452 15.00 21.12 5.02
N LEU A 453 15.76 20.15 4.48
CA LEU A 453 16.66 19.29 5.26
C LEU A 453 18.13 19.56 4.93
N PRO A 454 19.04 19.37 5.90
CA PRO A 454 20.49 19.59 5.74
C PRO A 454 21.20 18.47 4.97
N ALA A 455 20.48 17.52 4.42
CA ALA A 455 21.00 16.40 3.64
C ALA A 455 20.47 16.43 2.21
N GLN A 456 21.28 15.94 1.26
CA GLN A 456 20.86 15.79 -0.12
C GLN A 456 20.20 14.41 -0.37
N HIS A 457 20.79 13.32 0.14
CA HIS A 457 20.36 11.97 -0.22
C HIS A 457 19.81 11.18 0.96
N PHE A 458 20.47 11.24 2.12
CA PHE A 458 20.04 10.51 3.32
C PHE A 458 20.09 11.42 4.56
N TYR A 459 18.95 11.51 5.23
CA TYR A 459 18.79 12.16 6.52
C TYR A 459 18.47 11.09 7.57
N LEU A 460 19.43 10.81 8.47
CA LEU A 460 19.33 9.79 9.50
C LEU A 460 19.31 10.45 10.86
N ARG A 461 18.23 10.25 11.64
CA ARG A 461 18.11 10.88 12.97
C ARG A 461 17.52 9.91 13.99
N HIS A 462 18.17 9.81 15.15
CA HIS A 462 17.81 8.84 16.20
C HIS A 462 17.66 7.43 15.63
N VAL A 463 18.78 6.89 15.15
CA VAL A 463 18.87 5.56 14.55
C VAL A 463 19.91 4.73 15.30
N ARG A 464 19.60 3.46 15.53
CA ARG A 464 20.52 2.50 16.12
C ARG A 464 20.70 1.29 15.20
N ASN A 465 21.97 0.94 14.93
CA ASN A 465 22.34 -0.20 14.08
C ASN A 465 21.77 -0.09 12.66
N ILE A 466 22.44 0.71 11.81
CA ILE A 466 22.11 0.84 10.40
C ILE A 466 23.28 0.43 9.51
N GLU A 467 23.01 -0.41 8.51
CA GLU A 467 23.95 -0.72 7.42
C GLU A 467 23.43 -0.12 6.11
N ILE A 468 24.27 0.64 5.39
CA ILE A 468 24.02 1.10 4.02
C ILE A 468 25.16 0.60 3.15
N SER A 469 24.87 -0.34 2.24
CA SER A 469 25.91 -1.03 1.46
C SER A 469 25.59 -1.09 -0.02
N ASN A 470 26.61 -0.94 -0.89
CA ASN A 470 26.48 -0.95 -2.36
C ASN A 470 25.45 0.07 -2.87
N VAL A 471 25.44 1.27 -2.32
CA VAL A 471 24.49 2.33 -2.69
C VAL A 471 25.17 3.38 -3.54
N GLU A 472 24.54 3.75 -4.66
CA GLU A 472 24.96 4.84 -5.51
C GLU A 472 23.97 6.01 -5.42
N VAL A 473 24.47 7.21 -5.13
CA VAL A 473 23.69 8.43 -5.11
C VAL A 473 24.26 9.43 -6.09
N ALA A 474 23.38 10.11 -6.83
CA ALA A 474 23.75 11.09 -7.84
C ALA A 474 22.76 12.27 -7.84
N SER A 475 23.16 13.38 -8.46
CA SER A 475 22.37 14.60 -8.58
C SER A 475 22.45 15.17 -9.97
N LEU A 476 21.34 15.71 -10.47
CA LEU A 476 21.27 16.36 -11.78
C LEU A 476 22.00 17.70 -11.79
N VAL A 477 21.90 18.45 -10.71
CA VAL A 477 22.61 19.73 -10.53
C VAL A 477 23.41 19.71 -9.24
N ALA A 478 24.39 20.61 -9.14
CA ALA A 478 25.21 20.75 -7.94
C ALA A 478 24.33 21.03 -6.70
N ASP A 479 24.75 20.50 -5.58
CA ASP A 479 24.11 20.69 -4.27
C ASP A 479 25.16 20.97 -3.21
N ALA A 480 24.93 21.95 -2.35
CA ALA A 480 25.86 22.35 -1.31
C ALA A 480 25.67 21.56 0.00
N ARG A 481 24.60 20.75 0.10
CA ARG A 481 24.35 19.91 1.27
C ARG A 481 25.21 18.64 1.22
N PRO A 482 25.60 18.07 2.37
CA PRO A 482 26.23 16.74 2.42
C PRO A 482 25.28 15.69 1.85
N SER A 483 25.85 14.65 1.24
CA SER A 483 25.06 13.51 0.77
C SER A 483 24.36 12.78 1.92
N PHE A 484 25.05 12.65 3.04
CA PHE A 484 24.53 11.99 4.27
C PHE A 484 24.65 12.94 5.46
N TRP A 485 23.56 13.08 6.20
CA TRP A 485 23.52 13.77 7.48
C TRP A 485 23.04 12.80 8.56
N LEU A 486 23.82 12.59 9.60
CA LEU A 486 23.54 11.69 10.71
C LEU A 486 23.46 12.49 12.00
N GLY A 487 22.37 12.34 12.77
CA GLY A 487 22.19 12.99 14.06
C GLY A 487 21.65 12.06 15.12
N GLY A 488 22.36 11.91 16.26
CA GLY A 488 21.96 10.99 17.31
C GLY A 488 21.92 9.52 16.84
N VAL A 489 22.96 9.09 16.10
CA VAL A 489 23.05 7.74 15.51
C VAL A 489 24.10 6.92 16.24
N SER A 490 23.76 5.67 16.55
CA SER A 490 24.68 4.71 17.18
C SER A 490 24.74 3.41 16.38
N GLY A 491 25.96 3.02 15.96
CA GLY A 491 26.16 1.86 15.10
C GLY A 491 25.73 2.14 13.65
N ALA A 492 26.63 2.70 12.83
CA ALA A 492 26.37 2.94 11.42
C ALA A 492 27.52 2.42 10.56
N ASP A 493 27.22 1.47 9.68
CA ASP A 493 28.14 0.94 8.69
C ASP A 493 27.78 1.45 7.27
N LEU A 494 28.68 2.22 6.64
CA LEU A 494 28.54 2.73 5.27
C LEU A 494 29.58 2.06 4.37
N LEU A 495 29.16 1.07 3.58
CA LEU A 495 30.04 0.15 2.86
C LEU A 495 29.86 0.30 1.34
N ASN A 496 30.96 0.58 0.61
CA ASN A 496 30.94 0.72 -0.86
C ASN A 496 29.86 1.70 -1.36
N VAL A 497 29.77 2.88 -0.72
CA VAL A 497 28.85 3.95 -1.11
C VAL A 497 29.52 4.84 -2.14
N LYS A 498 28.81 5.13 -3.24
CA LYS A 498 29.28 6.02 -4.31
C LYS A 498 28.54 7.34 -4.24
N LEU A 499 29.24 8.42 -3.92
CA LEU A 499 28.72 9.79 -3.90
C LEU A 499 28.97 10.52 -5.23
N PRO A 500 28.25 11.64 -5.48
CA PRO A 500 28.58 12.55 -6.59
C PRO A 500 30.04 12.98 -6.54
N ARG A 501 30.68 13.13 -7.71
CA ARG A 501 32.07 13.57 -7.77
C ARG A 501 32.22 14.99 -7.20
N GLY A 502 33.20 15.15 -6.28
CA GLY A 502 33.47 16.45 -5.67
C GLY A 502 32.52 16.83 -4.52
N ALA A 503 31.59 15.94 -4.10
CA ALA A 503 30.79 16.18 -2.90
C ALA A 503 31.70 16.38 -1.68
N ARG A 504 31.68 17.58 -1.11
CA ARG A 504 32.44 17.94 0.10
C ARG A 504 31.65 19.00 0.89
N PRO A 505 31.30 18.75 2.17
CA PRO A 505 31.44 17.46 2.83
C PRO A 505 30.48 16.40 2.24
N GLY A 506 30.91 15.13 2.15
CA GLY A 506 30.06 14.02 1.74
C GLY A 506 29.16 13.54 2.87
N TYR A 507 29.70 13.61 4.10
CA TYR A 507 29.04 13.13 5.32
C TYR A 507 29.16 14.20 6.42
N VAL A 508 28.08 14.38 7.17
CA VAL A 508 28.04 15.18 8.40
C VAL A 508 27.52 14.32 9.53
N LEU A 509 28.29 14.21 10.60
CA LEU A 509 28.01 13.43 11.79
C LEU A 509 27.78 14.39 12.97
N ASN A 510 26.64 14.27 13.66
CA ASN A 510 26.30 15.03 14.88
C ASN A 510 25.83 14.05 15.95
N ASP A 511 26.53 13.98 17.08
CA ASP A 511 26.23 13.03 18.15
C ASP A 511 26.14 11.58 17.64
N VAL A 512 27.21 11.13 16.96
CA VAL A 512 27.30 9.79 16.35
C VAL A 512 28.34 8.96 17.08
N SER A 513 28.04 7.69 17.32
CA SER A 513 28.98 6.72 17.92
C SER A 513 28.99 5.41 17.15
N ASP A 514 30.06 4.63 17.26
CA ASP A 514 30.24 3.36 16.54
C ASP A 514 29.95 3.52 15.05
N PHE A 515 30.71 4.37 14.38
CA PHE A 515 30.57 4.69 12.97
C PHE A 515 31.73 4.09 12.17
N ARG A 516 31.37 3.41 11.07
CA ARG A 516 32.36 2.86 10.13
C ARG A 516 31.99 3.22 8.70
N MET A 517 32.97 3.63 7.93
CA MET A 517 32.84 3.73 6.47
C MET A 517 34.02 3.03 5.80
N ARG A 518 33.73 2.20 4.79
CA ARG A 518 34.75 1.43 4.07
C ARG A 518 34.46 1.39 2.57
N SER A 519 35.54 1.49 1.79
CA SER A 519 35.49 1.40 0.33
C SER A 519 34.57 2.44 -0.33
N ASN A 520 34.29 3.55 0.34
CA ASN A 520 33.45 4.61 -0.18
C ASN A 520 34.24 5.45 -1.19
N ARG A 521 33.71 5.62 -2.38
CA ARG A 521 34.41 6.22 -3.51
C ARG A 521 34.85 7.66 -3.21
N GLY A 522 36.17 7.91 -3.24
CA GLY A 522 36.75 9.24 -3.02
C GLY A 522 36.93 9.64 -1.56
N PHE A 523 36.77 8.71 -0.64
CA PHE A 523 36.99 8.89 0.80
C PHE A 523 37.89 7.79 1.35
N ASN A 524 38.65 8.11 2.41
CA ASN A 524 39.43 7.12 3.15
C ASN A 524 38.48 6.31 4.04
N ASP A 525 38.90 5.09 4.37
CA ASP A 525 38.22 4.28 5.38
C ASP A 525 38.32 4.96 6.75
N ILE A 526 37.22 5.00 7.47
CA ILE A 526 37.13 5.62 8.81
C ILE A 526 36.45 4.64 9.76
N SER A 527 36.95 4.56 10.99
CA SER A 527 36.33 3.87 12.12
C SER A 527 36.34 4.79 13.32
N ILE A 528 35.18 4.96 13.94
CA ILE A 528 34.98 5.78 15.15
C ILE A 528 34.25 4.89 16.16
N ASP A 529 34.99 4.41 17.16
CA ASP A 529 34.43 3.54 18.21
C ASP A 529 33.73 4.36 19.32
N GLY A 530 34.19 5.58 19.59
CA GLY A 530 33.61 6.49 20.57
C GLY A 530 32.52 7.42 19.98
N ALA A 531 32.08 8.37 20.78
CA ALA A 531 31.11 9.39 20.34
C ALA A 531 31.83 10.61 19.73
N VAL A 532 31.24 11.15 18.66
CA VAL A 532 31.66 12.42 18.03
C VAL A 532 30.48 13.39 18.12
N SER A 533 30.73 14.56 18.68
CA SER A 533 29.69 15.61 18.76
C SER A 533 29.46 16.30 17.42
N HIS A 534 30.53 16.49 16.62
CA HIS A 534 30.43 17.03 15.25
C HIS A 534 31.65 16.63 14.43
N LEU A 535 31.44 16.12 13.22
CA LEU A 535 32.49 15.80 12.25
C LEU A 535 31.96 15.96 10.82
N GLN A 536 32.77 16.57 9.96
CA GLN A 536 32.51 16.64 8.51
C GLN A 536 33.61 15.85 7.76
N ILE A 537 33.16 15.00 6.84
CA ILE A 537 34.03 14.12 6.04
C ILE A 537 33.85 14.39 4.56
#